data_c34e34681fa65ed2ab9e9c5dfe655c2a
#
_entry.id   c34e34681fa65ed2ab9e9c5dfe655c2a
#
_cell.length_a   1.000
_cell.length_b   1.000
_cell.length_c   1.000
_cell.angle_alpha   90.00
_cell.angle_beta   90.00
_cell.angle_gamma   90.00
#
_symmetry.space_group_name_H-M   'P 1'
#
loop_
_entity.id
_entity.type
_entity.pdbx_description
1 polymer ?
#
loop_
_entity_poly.entity_id
_entity_poly.type
_entity_poly.pdbx_seq_one_letter_code
_entity_poly.pdbx_strand_id
1 'polypeptide(L)'
;TPVTGGNVSLYNENPSGAIWPTPVIGMIGRIAPPSKPVKGAFDTAGRKIYLLGRCENEHLGGSEYLWWRDKKVYAPCPTCNLTKIQKLIALLNEASNENLLKSAHDCSVGGTIVTLCESVMWGNTGANVSLPVENDDLTTALFSEAKGKVIVSIACENSERFESLCKKWNTSCENIGETTNQSRLVINGIRLDIDELKIAYQQSN
;
A
#
# COMPACT_ATOMS: atom_id res chain seq x y z
N THR A 1 17.13 0.35 15.58
CA THR A 1 17.17 -1.14 15.52
C THR A 1 18.59 -1.56 15.21
N PRO A 2 19.25 -2.39 16.04
CA PRO A 2 20.59 -2.84 15.78
C PRO A 2 20.63 -3.87 14.64
N VAL A 3 21.69 -3.84 13.85
CA VAL A 3 21.99 -4.88 12.88
C VAL A 3 22.62 -6.06 13.62
N THR A 4 22.00 -7.24 13.52
CA THR A 4 22.45 -8.45 14.23
C THR A 4 23.28 -9.38 13.35
N GLY A 5 23.25 -9.19 12.05
CA GLY A 5 24.02 -9.97 11.09
C GLY A 5 23.70 -9.54 9.66
N GLY A 6 24.51 -9.98 8.74
CA GLY A 6 24.33 -9.72 7.32
C GLY A 6 25.41 -10.40 6.48
N ASN A 7 25.17 -10.48 5.19
CA ASN A 7 26.12 -10.94 4.21
C ASN A 7 26.24 -9.92 3.07
N VAL A 8 27.44 -9.70 2.59
CA VAL A 8 27.72 -8.91 1.41
C VAL A 8 28.50 -9.76 0.42
N SER A 9 27.91 -9.98 -0.76
CA SER A 9 28.59 -10.63 -1.87
C SER A 9 29.07 -9.57 -2.85
N LEU A 10 30.37 -9.55 -3.12
CA LEU A 10 30.97 -8.60 -4.08
C LEU A 10 30.97 -9.16 -5.50
N TYR A 11 30.66 -10.44 -5.67
CA TYR A 11 30.49 -11.11 -6.94
C TYR A 11 29.01 -11.27 -7.26
N ASN A 12 28.47 -10.35 -8.06
CA ASN A 12 27.04 -10.26 -8.35
C ASN A 12 26.83 -10.32 -9.87
N GLU A 13 27.10 -11.47 -10.47
CA GLU A 13 26.86 -11.70 -11.89
C GLU A 13 26.35 -13.13 -12.14
N ASN A 14 25.75 -13.31 -13.30
CA ASN A 14 25.33 -14.59 -13.86
C ASN A 14 25.86 -14.71 -15.31
N PRO A 15 25.62 -15.84 -16.02
CA PRO A 15 26.07 -15.98 -17.41
C PRO A 15 25.64 -14.87 -18.38
N SER A 16 24.61 -14.11 -18.04
CA SER A 16 24.11 -13.00 -18.86
C SER A 16 24.72 -11.65 -18.48
N GLY A 17 25.59 -11.59 -17.47
CA GLY A 17 26.25 -10.37 -17.01
C GLY A 17 25.94 -9.98 -15.57
N ALA A 18 26.23 -8.73 -15.19
CA ALA A 18 25.98 -8.22 -13.85
C ALA A 18 24.50 -8.22 -13.51
N ILE A 19 24.16 -8.66 -12.30
CA ILE A 19 22.80 -8.57 -11.75
C ILE A 19 22.56 -7.22 -11.08
N TRP A 20 21.28 -6.87 -10.88
CA TRP A 20 20.91 -5.65 -10.18
C TRP A 20 21.43 -5.66 -8.74
N PRO A 21 22.01 -4.56 -8.23
CA PRO A 21 22.43 -4.45 -6.84
C PRO A 21 21.22 -4.34 -5.93
N THR A 22 20.72 -5.48 -5.45
CA THR A 22 19.47 -5.56 -4.67
C THR A 22 19.77 -5.90 -3.22
N PRO A 23 19.69 -4.95 -2.26
CA PRO A 23 19.76 -5.26 -0.85
C PRO A 23 18.45 -5.92 -0.38
N VAL A 24 18.58 -7.01 0.37
CA VAL A 24 17.47 -7.67 1.05
C VAL A 24 17.62 -7.46 2.56
N ILE A 25 16.61 -6.86 3.21
CA ILE A 25 16.64 -6.55 4.63
C ILE A 25 15.50 -7.28 5.33
N GLY A 26 15.86 -8.14 6.29
CA GLY A 26 14.92 -8.76 7.22
C GLY A 26 14.92 -8.04 8.56
N MET A 27 13.74 -7.82 9.15
CA MET A 27 13.60 -7.17 10.45
C MET A 27 12.54 -7.86 11.29
N ILE A 28 12.83 -8.08 12.56
CA ILE A 28 11.89 -8.65 13.52
C ILE A 28 11.52 -7.60 14.55
N GLY A 29 10.21 -7.44 14.80
CA GLY A 29 9.68 -6.58 15.84
C GLY A 29 8.76 -7.35 16.78
N ARG A 30 8.66 -6.89 18.04
CA ARG A 30 7.74 -7.43 19.04
C ARG A 30 6.64 -6.42 19.34
N ILE A 31 5.39 -6.85 19.22
CA ILE A 31 4.23 -6.08 19.68
C ILE A 31 3.98 -6.45 21.15
N ALA A 32 4.07 -5.46 22.05
CA ALA A 32 3.84 -5.68 23.47
C ALA A 32 2.34 -5.64 23.81
N PRO A 33 1.83 -6.56 24.67
CA PRO A 33 0.47 -6.45 25.19
C PRO A 33 0.26 -5.12 25.94
N PRO A 34 -0.95 -4.52 25.90
CA PRO A 34 -2.19 -5.02 25.32
C PRO A 34 -2.40 -4.70 23.83
N SER A 35 -1.43 -4.14 23.14
CA SER A 35 -1.55 -3.78 21.72
C SER A 35 -1.83 -5.00 20.86
N LYS A 36 -2.68 -4.81 19.85
CA LYS A 36 -3.01 -5.83 18.85
C LYS A 36 -2.39 -5.44 17.50
N PRO A 37 -1.96 -6.42 16.69
CA PRO A 37 -1.47 -6.11 15.36
C PRO A 37 -2.59 -5.54 14.47
N VAL A 38 -2.28 -4.46 13.75
CA VAL A 38 -3.14 -3.95 12.69
C VAL A 38 -2.89 -4.80 11.44
N LYS A 39 -3.96 -5.35 10.86
CA LYS A 39 -3.89 -6.20 9.66
C LYS A 39 -4.02 -5.38 8.38
N GLY A 40 -3.56 -5.91 7.25
CA GLY A 40 -3.83 -5.31 5.93
C GLY A 40 -5.27 -5.54 5.42
N ALA A 41 -5.95 -6.56 5.96
CA ALA A 41 -7.27 -7.02 5.51
C ALA A 41 -8.42 -6.08 5.93
N PHE A 42 -9.41 -5.89 5.04
CA PHE A 42 -10.69 -5.28 5.40
C PHE A 42 -11.59 -6.36 6.01
N ASP A 43 -11.95 -6.22 7.27
CA ASP A 43 -12.66 -7.25 8.03
C ASP A 43 -14.12 -6.91 8.36
N THR A 44 -14.59 -5.69 8.03
CA THR A 44 -15.95 -5.22 8.37
C THR A 44 -16.38 -4.16 7.36
N ALA A 45 -17.62 -4.23 6.90
CA ALA A 45 -18.22 -3.22 6.05
C ALA A 45 -18.59 -1.92 6.80
N GLY A 46 -18.76 -0.83 6.05
CA GLY A 46 -19.16 0.48 6.59
C GLY A 46 -18.00 1.25 7.21
N ARG A 47 -16.74 0.91 6.91
CA ARG A 47 -15.56 1.69 7.33
C ARG A 47 -15.11 2.61 6.22
N LYS A 48 -14.70 3.81 6.55
CA LYS A 48 -14.06 4.73 5.61
C LYS A 48 -12.67 4.23 5.23
N ILE A 49 -12.32 4.35 3.95
CA ILE A 49 -11.02 3.99 3.41
C ILE A 49 -10.27 5.28 3.06
N TYR A 50 -9.03 5.39 3.55
CA TYR A 50 -8.17 6.52 3.26
C TYR A 50 -6.90 6.08 2.56
N LEU A 51 -6.48 6.87 1.56
CA LEU A 51 -5.15 6.82 0.96
C LEU A 51 -4.28 7.87 1.65
N LEU A 52 -3.19 7.44 2.24
CA LEU A 52 -2.21 8.28 2.92
C LEU A 52 -0.94 8.39 2.09
N GLY A 53 -0.22 9.50 2.27
CA GLY A 53 1.16 9.61 1.84
C GLY A 53 1.34 9.78 0.33
N ARG A 54 0.44 10.49 -0.34
CA ARG A 54 0.53 10.74 -1.79
C ARG A 54 1.92 11.27 -2.18
N CYS A 55 2.49 10.70 -3.23
CA CYS A 55 3.76 11.10 -3.79
C CYS A 55 3.56 12.19 -4.84
N GLU A 56 4.46 13.17 -4.88
CA GLU A 56 4.54 14.15 -5.96
C GLU A 56 5.23 13.50 -7.17
N ASN A 57 4.77 13.80 -8.37
CA ASN A 57 5.32 13.26 -9.62
C ASN A 57 5.29 11.71 -9.66
N GLU A 58 4.16 11.12 -9.33
CA GLU A 58 3.95 9.69 -9.53
C GLU A 58 4.08 9.32 -11.01
N HIS A 59 4.74 8.21 -11.27
CA HIS A 59 4.86 7.62 -12.60
C HIS A 59 5.10 6.10 -12.49
N LEU A 60 5.06 5.40 -13.62
CA LEU A 60 5.16 3.94 -13.66
C LEU A 60 6.61 3.41 -13.75
N GLY A 61 7.62 4.27 -13.76
CA GLY A 61 9.02 3.84 -13.87
C GLY A 61 9.42 2.85 -12.78
N GLY A 62 10.05 1.75 -13.17
CA GLY A 62 10.46 0.67 -12.28
C GLY A 62 9.32 -0.18 -11.72
N SER A 63 8.08 -0.03 -12.21
CA SER A 63 6.92 -0.80 -11.72
C SER A 63 6.86 -2.20 -12.34
N GLU A 64 6.29 -3.13 -11.58
CA GLU A 64 5.96 -4.47 -12.05
C GLU A 64 4.97 -4.43 -13.23
N TYR A 65 4.07 -3.43 -13.26
CA TYR A 65 3.14 -3.23 -14.36
C TYR A 65 3.86 -3.03 -15.70
N LEU A 66 4.88 -2.17 -15.77
CA LEU A 66 5.64 -1.95 -17.01
C LEU A 66 6.46 -3.19 -17.38
N TRP A 67 7.04 -3.88 -16.38
CA TRP A 67 7.70 -5.15 -16.61
C TRP A 67 6.75 -6.21 -17.17
N TRP A 68 5.56 -6.34 -16.60
CA TRP A 68 4.54 -7.28 -17.08
C TRP A 68 4.12 -6.98 -18.52
N ARG A 69 3.86 -5.69 -18.82
CA ARG A 69 3.37 -5.23 -20.12
C ARG A 69 4.43 -5.32 -21.22
N ASP A 70 5.62 -4.80 -20.96
CA ASP A 70 6.64 -4.52 -22.00
C ASP A 70 7.85 -5.44 -21.89
N LYS A 71 7.96 -6.24 -20.83
CA LYS A 71 9.14 -7.07 -20.50
C LYS A 71 10.46 -6.26 -20.46
N LYS A 72 10.37 -5.01 -20.04
CA LYS A 72 11.48 -4.06 -19.95
C LYS A 72 11.44 -3.32 -18.63
N VAL A 73 12.61 -3.04 -18.07
CA VAL A 73 12.75 -2.16 -16.91
C VAL A 73 12.91 -0.72 -17.41
N TYR A 74 12.02 0.15 -16.95
CA TYR A 74 12.08 1.57 -17.25
C TYR A 74 12.56 2.33 -16.01
N ALA A 75 13.60 3.11 -16.19
CA ALA A 75 14.15 4.03 -15.19
C ALA A 75 13.88 5.49 -15.60
N PRO A 76 13.87 6.43 -14.63
CA PRO A 76 14.09 6.23 -13.20
C PRO A 76 12.84 5.69 -12.45
N CYS A 77 13.06 5.15 -11.25
CA CYS A 77 11.96 4.90 -10.30
C CYS A 77 11.45 6.22 -9.70
N PRO A 78 10.20 6.28 -9.21
CA PRO A 78 9.69 7.43 -8.48
C PRO A 78 10.59 7.79 -7.28
N THR A 79 10.81 9.09 -7.08
CA THR A 79 11.66 9.59 -5.99
C THR A 79 11.01 9.35 -4.63
N CYS A 80 11.85 9.01 -3.65
CA CYS A 80 11.42 8.75 -2.28
C CYS A 80 11.74 9.95 -1.38
N ASN A 81 10.73 10.54 -0.73
CA ASN A 81 10.90 11.61 0.25
C ASN A 81 10.93 11.05 1.67
N LEU A 82 12.14 10.83 2.21
CA LEU A 82 12.33 10.23 3.53
C LEU A 82 11.66 11.03 4.66
N THR A 83 11.65 12.36 4.57
CA THR A 83 10.99 13.20 5.58
C THR A 83 9.46 12.99 5.59
N LYS A 84 8.83 12.87 4.41
CA LYS A 84 7.39 12.54 4.33
C LYS A 84 7.11 11.14 4.87
N ILE A 85 7.97 10.16 4.57
CA ILE A 85 7.83 8.79 5.09
C ILE A 85 7.98 8.75 6.62
N GLN A 86 8.93 9.48 7.19
CA GLN A 86 9.07 9.58 8.66
C GLN A 86 7.80 10.11 9.32
N LYS A 87 7.19 11.16 8.75
CA LYS A 87 5.91 11.70 9.25
C LYS A 87 4.77 10.70 9.13
N LEU A 88 4.68 9.99 8.00
CA LEU A 88 3.69 8.93 7.80
C LEU A 88 3.84 7.81 8.84
N ILE A 89 5.06 7.35 9.11
CA ILE A 89 5.34 6.33 10.14
C ILE A 89 4.91 6.83 11.52
N ALA A 90 5.22 8.09 11.87
CA ALA A 90 4.82 8.68 13.13
C ALA A 90 3.30 8.78 13.27
N LEU A 91 2.60 9.21 12.21
CA LEU A 91 1.14 9.21 12.13
C LEU A 91 0.55 7.81 12.36
N LEU A 92 1.04 6.79 11.64
CA LEU A 92 0.53 5.42 11.76
C LEU A 92 0.74 4.85 13.16
N ASN A 93 1.89 5.12 13.78
CA ASN A 93 2.17 4.72 15.17
C ASN A 93 1.20 5.39 16.16
N GLU A 94 0.98 6.70 16.04
CA GLU A 94 0.05 7.42 16.93
C GLU A 94 -1.39 6.93 16.73
N ALA A 95 -1.84 6.80 15.47
CA ALA A 95 -3.17 6.29 15.15
C ALA A 95 -3.39 4.83 15.61
N SER A 96 -2.35 4.00 15.55
CA SER A 96 -2.38 2.63 16.08
C SER A 96 -2.50 2.62 17.61
N ASN A 97 -1.72 3.46 18.31
CA ASN A 97 -1.77 3.57 19.76
C ASN A 97 -3.13 4.09 20.26
N GLU A 98 -3.80 4.95 19.49
CA GLU A 98 -5.17 5.40 19.77
C GLU A 98 -6.25 4.40 19.32
N ASN A 99 -5.88 3.23 18.77
CA ASN A 99 -6.81 2.20 18.24
C ASN A 99 -7.74 2.71 17.13
N LEU A 100 -7.32 3.72 16.38
CA LEU A 100 -8.09 4.28 15.26
C LEU A 100 -8.03 3.37 14.02
N LEU A 101 -6.86 2.78 13.74
CA LEU A 101 -6.65 1.93 12.58
C LEU A 101 -7.40 0.60 12.74
N LYS A 102 -8.27 0.29 11.78
CA LYS A 102 -8.93 -1.01 11.67
C LYS A 102 -8.19 -1.92 10.69
N SER A 103 -7.58 -1.33 9.67
CA SER A 103 -6.59 -1.97 8.81
C SER A 103 -5.55 -0.96 8.36
N ALA A 104 -4.37 -1.44 7.97
CA ALA A 104 -3.33 -0.64 7.32
C ALA A 104 -2.50 -1.55 6.41
N HIS A 105 -2.35 -1.16 5.16
CA HIS A 105 -1.59 -1.91 4.14
C HIS A 105 -0.80 -0.94 3.27
N ASP A 106 0.49 -1.17 3.11
CA ASP A 106 1.34 -0.34 2.26
C ASP A 106 1.10 -0.62 0.77
N CYS A 107 1.21 0.42 -0.05
CA CYS A 107 1.19 0.27 -1.50
C CYS A 107 2.62 -0.02 -1.97
N SER A 108 2.89 -1.28 -2.28
CA SER A 108 4.19 -1.80 -2.68
C SER A 108 4.18 -2.29 -4.13
N VAL A 109 4.60 -3.52 -4.38
CA VAL A 109 4.60 -4.14 -5.71
C VAL A 109 3.18 -4.20 -6.28
N GLY A 110 3.02 -3.77 -7.52
CA GLY A 110 1.74 -3.68 -8.21
C GLY A 110 0.89 -2.45 -7.83
N GLY A 111 1.38 -1.57 -6.94
CA GLY A 111 0.76 -0.29 -6.62
C GLY A 111 -0.54 -0.39 -5.82
N THR A 112 -1.32 0.68 -5.90
CA THR A 112 -2.55 0.87 -5.10
C THR A 112 -3.63 -0.18 -5.39
N ILE A 113 -3.74 -0.63 -6.66
CA ILE A 113 -4.74 -1.63 -7.05
C ILE A 113 -4.48 -2.98 -6.39
N VAL A 114 -3.22 -3.46 -6.37
CA VAL A 114 -2.87 -4.74 -5.75
C VAL A 114 -3.12 -4.67 -4.25
N THR A 115 -2.73 -3.59 -3.58
CA THR A 115 -3.01 -3.36 -2.15
C THR A 115 -4.50 -3.44 -1.82
N LEU A 116 -5.36 -2.83 -2.65
CA LEU A 116 -6.81 -2.90 -2.47
C LEU A 116 -7.35 -4.31 -2.73
N CYS A 117 -6.87 -4.99 -3.78
CA CYS A 117 -7.24 -6.38 -4.06
C CYS A 117 -6.87 -7.31 -2.90
N GLU A 118 -5.66 -7.22 -2.37
CA GLU A 118 -5.21 -8.00 -1.22
C GLU A 118 -6.05 -7.71 0.03
N SER A 119 -6.34 -6.43 0.30
CA SER A 119 -7.16 -6.05 1.45
C SER A 119 -8.57 -6.63 1.40
N VAL A 120 -9.23 -6.62 0.23
CA VAL A 120 -10.57 -7.22 0.08
C VAL A 120 -10.53 -8.75 0.09
N MET A 121 -9.53 -9.37 -0.54
CA MET A 121 -9.38 -10.83 -0.59
C MET A 121 -9.12 -11.42 0.80
N TRP A 122 -8.15 -10.86 1.53
CA TRP A 122 -7.75 -11.37 2.85
C TRP A 122 -8.84 -11.22 3.90
N GLY A 123 -9.66 -10.17 3.79
CA GLY A 123 -10.75 -9.91 4.72
C GLY A 123 -12.09 -10.45 4.26
N ASN A 124 -12.19 -10.92 3.02
CA ASN A 124 -13.46 -11.31 2.37
C ASN A 124 -14.54 -10.23 2.52
N THR A 125 -14.12 -8.97 2.42
CA THR A 125 -14.98 -7.78 2.59
C THR A 125 -14.78 -6.87 1.40
N GLY A 126 -15.86 -6.53 0.70
CA GLY A 126 -15.79 -5.68 -0.49
C GLY A 126 -15.47 -4.24 -0.19
N ALA A 127 -15.21 -3.48 -1.23
CA ALA A 127 -14.96 -2.05 -1.12
C ALA A 127 -15.48 -1.31 -2.37
N ASN A 128 -15.88 -0.05 -2.15
CA ASN A 128 -16.21 0.88 -3.20
C ASN A 128 -15.31 2.11 -3.05
N VAL A 129 -14.38 2.31 -3.98
CA VAL A 129 -13.35 3.33 -3.89
C VAL A 129 -13.25 4.14 -5.19
N SER A 130 -12.86 5.39 -5.04
CA SER A 130 -12.54 6.30 -6.14
C SER A 130 -11.18 6.92 -5.84
N LEU A 131 -10.17 6.50 -6.58
CA LEU A 131 -8.83 7.09 -6.47
C LEU A 131 -8.82 8.46 -7.12
N PRO A 132 -8.11 9.43 -6.55
CA PRO A 132 -7.83 10.68 -7.23
C PRO A 132 -6.96 10.41 -8.46
N VAL A 133 -7.39 10.93 -9.60
CA VAL A 133 -6.69 10.76 -10.88
C VAL A 133 -6.15 12.12 -11.32
N GLU A 134 -4.86 12.21 -11.59
CA GLU A 134 -4.24 13.39 -12.17
C GLU A 134 -4.12 13.24 -13.68
N ASN A 135 -4.43 14.28 -14.41
CA ASN A 135 -4.32 14.35 -15.88
C ASN A 135 -5.01 13.18 -16.61
N ASP A 136 -6.12 12.66 -16.05
CA ASP A 136 -6.86 11.50 -16.56
C ASP A 136 -6.01 10.19 -16.65
N ASP A 137 -4.88 10.11 -15.96
CA ASP A 137 -4.01 8.93 -15.94
C ASP A 137 -4.39 7.97 -14.81
N LEU A 138 -5.47 7.23 -15.01
CA LEU A 138 -5.92 6.19 -14.10
C LEU A 138 -4.87 5.07 -13.96
N THR A 139 -4.11 4.77 -15.01
CA THR A 139 -3.10 3.71 -14.98
C THR A 139 -2.01 4.02 -13.97
N THR A 140 -1.50 5.23 -13.94
CA THR A 140 -0.53 5.67 -12.92
C THR A 140 -1.14 5.65 -11.53
N ALA A 141 -2.38 6.13 -11.34
CA ALA A 141 -3.04 6.10 -10.03
C ALA A 141 -3.19 4.66 -9.48
N LEU A 142 -3.45 3.68 -10.35
CA LEU A 142 -3.60 2.28 -9.98
C LEU A 142 -2.26 1.58 -9.74
N PHE A 143 -1.30 1.71 -10.65
CA PHE A 143 -0.13 0.84 -10.73
C PHE A 143 1.21 1.50 -10.37
N SER A 144 1.22 2.79 -9.99
CA SER A 144 2.45 3.43 -9.53
C SER A 144 2.92 2.83 -8.20
N GLU A 145 4.19 2.41 -8.18
CA GLU A 145 4.88 1.88 -7.00
C GLU A 145 5.68 2.96 -6.25
N ALA A 146 5.25 4.21 -6.35
CA ALA A 146 5.83 5.31 -5.61
C ALA A 146 5.76 5.05 -4.09
N LYS A 147 6.90 5.17 -3.41
CA LYS A 147 7.04 4.80 -2.00
C LYS A 147 6.37 5.79 -1.04
N GLY A 148 5.83 5.27 0.06
CA GLY A 148 5.22 6.06 1.13
C GLY A 148 3.71 6.24 0.98
N LYS A 149 3.03 5.40 0.20
CA LYS A 149 1.57 5.29 0.17
C LYS A 149 1.09 4.16 1.07
N VAL A 150 0.02 4.40 1.81
CA VAL A 150 -0.63 3.40 2.67
C VAL A 150 -2.14 3.53 2.56
N ILE A 151 -2.83 2.40 2.41
CA ILE A 151 -4.29 2.30 2.52
C ILE A 151 -4.64 1.95 3.95
N VAL A 152 -5.55 2.70 4.55
CA VAL A 152 -6.07 2.40 5.89
C VAL A 152 -7.59 2.39 5.90
N SER A 153 -8.18 1.59 6.81
CA SER A 153 -9.60 1.69 7.10
C SER A 153 -9.84 2.17 8.52
N ILE A 154 -10.85 3.04 8.68
CA ILE A 154 -11.17 3.76 9.92
C ILE A 154 -12.67 3.61 10.17
N ALA A 155 -13.07 3.37 11.43
CA ALA A 155 -14.48 3.41 11.82
C ALA A 155 -15.04 4.83 11.64
N CYS A 156 -16.27 4.95 11.11
CA CYS A 156 -16.85 6.24 10.74
C CYS A 156 -16.84 7.26 11.89
N GLU A 157 -17.12 6.82 13.10
CA GLU A 157 -17.12 7.65 14.30
C GLU A 157 -15.75 8.23 14.68
N ASN A 158 -14.67 7.63 14.18
CA ASN A 158 -13.29 8.06 14.45
C ASN A 158 -12.67 8.91 13.33
N SER A 159 -13.42 9.19 12.27
CA SER A 159 -12.90 9.85 11.08
C SER A 159 -12.33 11.23 11.36
N GLU A 160 -13.06 12.08 12.10
CA GLU A 160 -12.61 13.44 12.44
C GLU A 160 -11.33 13.44 13.27
N ARG A 161 -11.23 12.51 14.24
CA ARG A 161 -10.01 12.35 15.05
C ARG A 161 -8.83 11.93 14.20
N PHE A 162 -9.04 10.97 13.30
CA PHE A 162 -8.00 10.50 12.39
C PHE A 162 -7.52 11.60 11.44
N GLU A 163 -8.44 12.33 10.81
CA GLU A 163 -8.13 13.46 9.92
C GLU A 163 -7.38 14.59 10.66
N SER A 164 -7.70 14.82 11.95
CA SER A 164 -6.96 15.75 12.80
C SER A 164 -5.51 15.30 13.02
N LEU A 165 -5.27 14.00 13.21
CA LEU A 165 -3.91 13.46 13.30
C LEU A 165 -3.14 13.61 11.97
N CYS A 166 -3.80 13.36 10.83
CA CYS A 166 -3.18 13.56 9.52
C CYS A 166 -2.72 15.01 9.32
N LYS A 167 -3.53 15.98 9.73
CA LYS A 167 -3.16 17.40 9.73
C LYS A 167 -1.98 17.70 10.67
N LYS A 168 -2.01 17.15 11.90
CA LYS A 168 -0.93 17.31 12.90
C LYS A 168 0.42 16.86 12.31
N TRP A 169 0.44 15.72 11.63
CA TRP A 169 1.65 15.16 11.04
C TRP A 169 1.97 15.69 9.64
N ASN A 170 1.14 16.60 9.12
CA ASN A 170 1.27 17.14 7.76
C ASN A 170 1.46 16.04 6.72
N THR A 171 0.59 15.03 6.80
CA THR A 171 0.53 13.88 5.88
C THR A 171 -0.73 14.01 5.03
N SER A 172 -0.61 13.82 3.71
CA SER A 172 -1.78 13.77 2.82
C SER A 172 -2.70 12.62 3.25
N CYS A 173 -3.98 12.91 3.27
CA CYS A 173 -5.02 12.00 3.73
C CYS A 173 -6.26 12.22 2.88
N GLU A 174 -6.54 11.28 2.00
CA GLU A 174 -7.68 11.35 1.08
C GLU A 174 -8.66 10.24 1.41
N ASN A 175 -9.92 10.61 1.71
CA ASN A 175 -11.00 9.63 1.82
C ASN A 175 -11.32 9.17 0.40
N ILE A 176 -11.00 7.92 0.09
CA ILE A 176 -11.19 7.33 -1.24
C ILE A 176 -12.44 6.45 -1.33
N GLY A 177 -13.16 6.20 -0.24
CA GLY A 177 -14.38 5.39 -0.26
C GLY A 177 -14.64 4.64 1.03
N GLU A 178 -15.29 3.50 0.89
CA GLU A 178 -15.75 2.70 2.04
C GLU A 178 -15.72 1.20 1.77
N THR A 179 -15.63 0.41 2.83
CA THR A 179 -15.81 -1.04 2.79
C THR A 179 -17.29 -1.40 2.71
N THR A 180 -17.63 -2.50 2.01
CA THR A 180 -19.01 -2.92 1.75
C THR A 180 -19.23 -4.40 2.04
N ASN A 181 -20.50 -4.80 2.19
CA ASN A 181 -20.90 -6.22 2.32
C ASN A 181 -20.95 -6.96 0.96
N GLN A 182 -20.59 -6.30 -0.14
CA GLN A 182 -20.61 -6.94 -1.46
C GLN A 182 -19.31 -7.72 -1.68
N SER A 183 -19.41 -8.90 -2.30
CA SER A 183 -18.22 -9.73 -2.61
C SER A 183 -17.45 -9.21 -3.84
N ARG A 184 -17.10 -7.91 -3.83
CA ARG A 184 -16.38 -7.27 -4.94
C ARG A 184 -15.66 -6.00 -4.51
N LEU A 185 -14.60 -5.67 -5.25
CA LEU A 185 -13.97 -4.35 -5.27
C LEU A 185 -14.54 -3.55 -6.45
N VAL A 186 -15.01 -2.35 -6.18
CA VAL A 186 -15.31 -1.35 -7.22
C VAL A 186 -14.31 -0.23 -7.09
N ILE A 187 -13.55 0.06 -8.14
CA ILE A 187 -12.52 1.09 -8.15
C ILE A 187 -12.64 1.94 -9.42
N ASN A 188 -12.95 3.23 -9.26
CA ASN A 188 -13.18 4.16 -10.39
C ASN A 188 -14.12 3.57 -11.47
N GLY A 189 -15.17 2.84 -11.03
CA GLY A 189 -16.14 2.18 -11.91
C GLY A 189 -15.75 0.79 -12.43
N ILE A 190 -14.50 0.37 -12.30
CA ILE A 190 -14.03 -0.98 -12.61
C ILE A 190 -14.52 -1.92 -11.52
N ARG A 191 -15.06 -3.08 -11.89
CA ARG A 191 -15.61 -4.08 -10.96
C ARG A 191 -14.74 -5.33 -10.99
N LEU A 192 -14.30 -5.79 -9.83
CA LEU A 192 -13.50 -6.98 -9.64
C LEU A 192 -14.16 -7.87 -8.59
N ASP A 193 -14.49 -9.08 -8.95
CA ASP A 193 -15.08 -10.06 -8.02
C ASP A 193 -14.00 -10.65 -7.11
N ILE A 194 -14.28 -10.78 -5.80
CA ILE A 194 -13.30 -11.28 -4.83
C ILE A 194 -12.88 -12.72 -5.13
N ASP A 195 -13.79 -13.57 -5.60
CA ASP A 195 -13.44 -14.97 -5.87
C ASP A 195 -12.61 -15.10 -7.15
N GLU A 196 -12.86 -14.26 -8.17
CA GLU A 196 -11.98 -14.16 -9.35
C GLU A 196 -10.59 -13.66 -8.98
N LEU A 197 -10.49 -12.66 -8.09
CA LEU A 197 -9.20 -12.18 -7.56
C LEU A 197 -8.42 -13.26 -6.83
N LYS A 198 -9.08 -14.07 -5.98
CA LYS A 198 -8.45 -15.21 -5.28
C LYS A 198 -7.91 -16.26 -6.24
N ILE A 199 -8.66 -16.58 -7.30
CA ILE A 199 -8.23 -17.52 -8.33
C ILE A 199 -6.97 -16.98 -9.04
N ALA A 200 -6.99 -15.72 -9.48
CA ALA A 200 -5.86 -15.10 -10.14
C ALA A 200 -4.61 -15.06 -9.23
N TYR A 201 -4.78 -14.73 -7.96
CA TYR A 201 -3.70 -14.69 -6.96
C TYR A 201 -3.06 -16.07 -6.73
N GLN A 202 -3.86 -17.14 -6.70
CA GLN A 202 -3.37 -18.51 -6.55
C GLN A 202 -2.61 -19.03 -7.78
N GLN A 203 -2.93 -18.54 -8.98
CA GLN A 203 -2.27 -18.92 -10.21
C GLN A 203 -0.94 -18.21 -10.45
N SER A 204 -0.68 -17.11 -9.75
CA SER A 204 0.55 -16.32 -9.87
C SER A 204 1.64 -16.74 -8.89
N ASN A 205 1.34 -17.62 -7.93
CA ASN A 205 2.25 -18.22 -6.94
C ASN A 205 2.50 -19.69 -7.29
#